data_90fbfd77b848eba6fbe72897735a33dd
#
_entry.id   90fbfd77b848eba6fbe72897735a33dd
#
_cell.length_a   1.000
_cell.length_b   1.000
_cell.length_c   1.000
_cell.angle_alpha   90.00
_cell.angle_beta   90.00
_cell.angle_gamma   90.00
#
_symmetry.space_group_name_H-M   'P 1'
#
loop_
_entity.id
_entity.type
_entity.pdbx_description
1 polymer ?
#
loop_
_entity_poly.entity_id
_entity_poly.type
_entity_poly.pdbx_seq_one_letter_code
_entity_poly.pdbx_strand_id
1 'polypeptide(L)'
;MKTLIIDSNNLIHRTYWTAKNQVRRLKSDDPTMLSNFHVHFTLNAVFSYVSKYKPTRTICVWDEKPDYMQNDRKTQFEDYKGNRSADTSPHMNNEVIKKFLSLLNIVSIFPRQLEADDIVSFLCSELSGSKVIVSVDKDFLQLVDKDVTLFNPIKKEDYTPANFVEVTGMPDTRTWLDVKCLTGDKSDNVPGIEKFGKVKIQKWLRNEIVLTDQEREIFERNRKLFSLDAYKNYSDEEEYYRNQLNTKSEPSWKQFLEECESRKLNYILNKKDSWHSAFFLQNKLQSLFS
;
A
#
# COMPACT_ATOMS: atom_id res chain seq x y z
N MET A 1 9.04 -16.43 8.98
CA MET A 1 7.71 -15.78 9.04
C MET A 1 7.51 -14.94 7.78
N LYS A 2 6.32 -14.93 7.18
CA LYS A 2 6.03 -14.12 5.99
C LYS A 2 4.85 -13.18 6.28
N THR A 3 5.04 -11.88 6.10
CA THR A 3 3.98 -10.88 6.28
C THR A 3 3.55 -10.32 4.94
N LEU A 4 2.23 -10.24 4.73
CA LEU A 4 1.62 -9.55 3.60
C LEU A 4 1.16 -8.16 4.05
N ILE A 5 1.65 -7.11 3.43
CA ILE A 5 1.31 -5.71 3.73
C ILE A 5 0.57 -5.16 2.52
N ILE A 6 -0.68 -4.80 2.69
CA ILE A 6 -1.55 -4.32 1.61
C ILE A 6 -1.75 -2.82 1.76
N ASP A 7 -1.37 -2.08 0.74
CA ASP A 7 -1.77 -0.69 0.55
C ASP A 7 -3.27 -0.64 0.25
N SER A 8 -4.06 -0.31 1.27
CA SER A 8 -5.51 -0.36 1.19
C SER A 8 -6.08 0.71 0.29
N ASN A 9 -5.48 1.90 0.25
CA ASN A 9 -5.92 2.97 -0.64
C ASN A 9 -5.81 2.54 -2.10
N ASN A 10 -4.66 2.03 -2.48
CA ASN A 10 -4.45 1.51 -3.83
C ASN A 10 -5.42 0.37 -4.17
N LEU A 11 -5.62 -0.57 -3.24
CA LEU A 11 -6.54 -1.69 -3.40
C LEU A 11 -7.97 -1.19 -3.65
N ILE A 12 -8.49 -0.31 -2.79
CA ILE A 12 -9.86 0.20 -2.83
C ILE A 12 -10.13 0.99 -4.11
N HIS A 13 -9.24 1.92 -4.46
CA HIS A 13 -9.37 2.68 -5.70
C HIS A 13 -9.45 1.76 -6.91
N ARG A 14 -8.56 0.80 -7.02
CA ARG A 14 -8.49 -0.15 -8.13
C ARG A 14 -9.74 -1.01 -8.26
N THR A 15 -10.22 -1.53 -7.15
CA THR A 15 -11.40 -2.40 -7.11
C THR A 15 -12.70 -1.62 -7.30
N TYR A 16 -12.77 -0.37 -6.84
CA TYR A 16 -13.89 0.53 -7.11
C TYR A 16 -14.06 0.81 -8.61
N TRP A 17 -12.98 1.17 -9.31
CA TRP A 17 -13.06 1.42 -10.74
C TRP A 17 -13.38 0.15 -11.53
N THR A 18 -12.90 -1.01 -11.06
CA THR A 18 -13.29 -2.30 -11.62
C THR A 18 -14.79 -2.57 -11.45
N ALA A 19 -15.34 -2.32 -10.25
CA ALA A 19 -16.76 -2.44 -9.96
C ALA A 19 -17.60 -1.48 -10.81
N LYS A 20 -17.20 -0.21 -10.89
CA LYS A 20 -17.88 0.81 -11.68
C LYS A 20 -17.93 0.44 -13.16
N ASN A 21 -16.85 -0.10 -13.71
CA ASN A 21 -16.82 -0.58 -15.08
C ASN A 21 -17.73 -1.81 -15.27
N GLN A 22 -17.83 -2.70 -14.29
CA GLN A 22 -18.72 -3.86 -14.36
C GLN A 22 -20.19 -3.43 -14.35
N VAL A 23 -20.58 -2.51 -13.46
CA VAL A 23 -21.95 -1.95 -13.41
C VAL A 23 -22.31 -1.29 -14.75
N ARG A 24 -21.38 -0.50 -15.30
CA ARG A 24 -21.59 0.14 -16.62
C ARG A 24 -21.82 -0.89 -17.74
N ARG A 25 -21.07 -2.00 -17.74
CA ARG A 25 -21.26 -3.09 -18.73
C ARG A 25 -22.62 -3.77 -18.60
N LEU A 26 -23.13 -3.90 -17.39
CA LEU A 26 -24.43 -4.48 -17.11
C LEU A 26 -25.59 -3.50 -17.35
N LYS A 27 -25.29 -2.22 -17.66
CA LYS A 27 -26.27 -1.15 -17.86
C LYS A 27 -27.27 -1.06 -16.70
N SER A 28 -26.78 -1.22 -15.46
CA SER A 28 -27.61 -1.20 -14.25
C SER A 28 -27.53 0.17 -13.58
N ASP A 29 -28.70 0.68 -13.16
CA ASP A 29 -28.82 1.90 -12.35
C ASP A 29 -29.01 1.59 -10.86
N ASP A 30 -28.88 0.31 -10.45
CA ASP A 30 -29.00 -0.10 -9.05
C ASP A 30 -27.76 0.34 -8.25
N PRO A 31 -27.87 1.30 -7.31
CA PRO A 31 -26.75 1.78 -6.52
C PRO A 31 -26.16 0.71 -5.59
N THR A 32 -26.98 -0.29 -5.19
CA THR A 32 -26.52 -1.39 -4.33
C THR A 32 -25.57 -2.32 -5.08
N MET A 33 -25.70 -2.43 -6.38
CA MET A 33 -24.86 -3.26 -7.22
C MET A 33 -23.42 -2.77 -7.24
N LEU A 34 -23.19 -1.46 -7.34
CA LEU A 34 -21.83 -0.90 -7.27
C LEU A 34 -21.17 -1.20 -5.93
N SER A 35 -21.89 -1.00 -4.82
CA SER A 35 -21.38 -1.29 -3.48
C SER A 35 -21.01 -2.77 -3.34
N ASN A 36 -21.90 -3.68 -3.75
CA ASN A 36 -21.68 -5.13 -3.62
C ASN A 36 -20.52 -5.61 -4.52
N PHE A 37 -20.41 -5.13 -5.75
CA PHE A 37 -19.27 -5.44 -6.60
C PHE A 37 -17.95 -4.90 -6.05
N HIS A 38 -17.96 -3.68 -5.49
CA HIS A 38 -16.76 -3.12 -4.91
C HIS A 38 -16.27 -3.95 -3.72
N VAL A 39 -17.15 -4.28 -2.77
CA VAL A 39 -16.82 -5.17 -1.64
C VAL A 39 -16.34 -6.53 -2.16
N HIS A 40 -17.07 -7.14 -3.11
CA HIS A 40 -16.71 -8.42 -3.70
C HIS A 40 -15.32 -8.43 -4.33
N PHE A 41 -15.02 -7.45 -5.20
CA PHE A 41 -13.72 -7.39 -5.88
C PHE A 41 -12.57 -7.09 -4.91
N THR A 42 -12.81 -6.30 -3.87
CA THR A 42 -11.82 -6.03 -2.84
C THR A 42 -11.48 -7.29 -2.05
N LEU A 43 -12.48 -7.98 -1.54
CA LEU A 43 -12.29 -9.24 -0.81
C LEU A 43 -11.63 -10.32 -1.68
N ASN A 44 -12.03 -10.44 -2.94
CA ASN A 44 -11.44 -11.38 -3.88
C ASN A 44 -9.97 -11.08 -4.19
N ALA A 45 -9.61 -9.80 -4.30
CA ALA A 45 -8.21 -9.42 -4.48
C ALA A 45 -7.38 -9.83 -3.26
N VAL A 46 -7.85 -9.55 -2.05
CA VAL A 46 -7.19 -9.96 -0.81
C VAL A 46 -7.05 -11.48 -0.72
N PHE A 47 -8.13 -12.23 -1.01
CA PHE A 47 -8.09 -13.69 -1.07
C PHE A 47 -7.02 -14.21 -2.06
N SER A 48 -6.94 -13.58 -3.24
CA SER A 48 -5.95 -13.94 -4.26
C SER A 48 -4.52 -13.74 -3.76
N TYR A 49 -4.25 -12.63 -3.04
CA TYR A 49 -2.92 -12.35 -2.49
C TYR A 49 -2.55 -13.30 -1.36
N VAL A 50 -3.50 -13.56 -0.44
CA VAL A 50 -3.29 -14.52 0.65
C VAL A 50 -3.05 -15.93 0.09
N SER A 51 -3.81 -16.34 -0.92
CA SER A 51 -3.64 -17.64 -1.58
C SER A 51 -2.30 -17.77 -2.33
N LYS A 52 -1.84 -16.68 -2.97
CA LYS A 52 -0.54 -16.65 -3.68
C LYS A 52 0.63 -16.75 -2.71
N TYR A 53 0.65 -15.91 -1.67
CA TYR A 53 1.82 -15.74 -0.81
C TYR A 53 1.80 -16.61 0.45
N LYS A 54 0.64 -17.12 0.84
CA LYS A 54 0.42 -17.93 2.04
C LYS A 54 1.09 -17.31 3.26
N PRO A 55 0.76 -16.05 3.61
CA PRO A 55 1.41 -15.33 4.68
C PRO A 55 1.02 -15.89 6.05
N THR A 56 1.90 -15.73 7.04
CA THR A 56 1.59 -15.99 8.45
C THR A 56 0.79 -14.84 9.07
N ARG A 57 0.89 -13.65 8.49
CA ARG A 57 0.21 -12.42 8.95
C ARG A 57 -0.15 -11.57 7.73
N THR A 58 -1.34 -10.99 7.74
CA THR A 58 -1.80 -10.01 6.74
C THR A 58 -2.16 -8.71 7.42
N ILE A 59 -1.68 -7.60 6.88
CA ILE A 59 -1.89 -6.25 7.40
C ILE A 59 -2.39 -5.38 6.26
N CYS A 60 -3.46 -4.64 6.50
CA CYS A 60 -3.97 -3.59 5.62
C CYS A 60 -3.61 -2.24 6.21
N VAL A 61 -2.87 -1.43 5.46
CA VAL A 61 -2.51 -0.06 5.86
C VAL A 61 -3.47 0.89 5.15
N TRP A 62 -4.15 1.74 5.92
CA TRP A 62 -5.14 2.70 5.45
C TRP A 62 -4.55 4.11 5.43
N ASP A 63 -5.07 4.99 4.61
CA ASP A 63 -4.67 6.41 4.56
C ASP A 63 -5.78 7.31 5.12
N GLU A 64 -6.39 6.88 6.22
CA GLU A 64 -7.43 7.63 6.92
C GLU A 64 -6.84 8.26 8.18
N LYS A 65 -6.65 9.58 8.15
CA LYS A 65 -6.12 10.37 9.26
C LYS A 65 -7.26 11.01 10.06
N PRO A 66 -7.06 11.27 11.35
CA PRO A 66 -7.93 12.16 12.09
C PRO A 66 -7.97 13.56 11.45
N ASP A 67 -9.15 14.17 11.34
CA ASP A 67 -9.36 15.46 10.66
C ASP A 67 -8.51 16.61 11.25
N TYR A 68 -8.15 16.51 12.54
CA TYR A 68 -7.34 17.52 13.23
C TYR A 68 -5.83 17.39 12.99
N MET A 69 -5.38 16.33 12.30
CA MET A 69 -3.97 16.07 12.05
C MET A 69 -3.54 16.62 10.68
N GLN A 70 -2.51 17.44 10.68
CA GLN A 70 -1.89 17.90 9.45
C GLN A 70 -0.93 16.82 8.92
N ASN A 71 -0.83 16.75 7.60
CA ASN A 71 0.15 15.91 6.93
C ASN A 71 1.54 16.49 7.12
N ASP A 72 2.49 15.72 7.64
CA ASP A 72 3.88 16.13 7.85
C ASP A 72 4.52 16.69 6.57
N ARG A 73 4.33 16.06 5.41
CA ARG A 73 4.88 16.54 4.13
C ARG A 73 4.27 17.86 3.66
N LYS A 74 2.99 18.11 3.95
CA LYS A 74 2.35 19.42 3.67
C LYS A 74 2.90 20.55 4.53
N THR A 75 3.34 20.27 5.74
CA THR A 75 4.00 21.30 6.58
C THR A 75 5.37 21.65 6.05
N GLN A 76 6.05 20.72 5.38
CA GLN A 76 7.36 20.93 4.75
C GLN A 76 7.28 21.56 3.35
N PHE A 77 6.19 21.30 2.62
CA PHE A 77 5.95 21.82 1.27
C PHE A 77 4.44 21.97 1.03
N GLU A 78 3.94 23.19 1.08
CA GLU A 78 2.51 23.53 1.02
C GLU A 78 1.80 22.98 -0.22
N ASP A 79 2.48 23.02 -1.37
CA ASP A 79 1.96 22.56 -2.66
C ASP A 79 1.95 21.02 -2.80
N TYR A 80 2.46 20.27 -1.83
CA TYR A 80 2.50 18.81 -1.86
C TYR A 80 1.11 18.21 -2.04
N LYS A 81 0.94 17.40 -3.09
CA LYS A 81 -0.35 16.78 -3.48
C LYS A 81 -1.50 17.79 -3.71
N GLY A 82 -1.18 19.07 -3.94
CA GLY A 82 -2.17 20.14 -4.11
C GLY A 82 -3.04 19.99 -5.38
N ASN A 83 -2.60 19.22 -6.37
CA ASN A 83 -3.30 18.94 -7.62
C ASN A 83 -4.22 17.70 -7.58
N ARG A 84 -4.29 16.98 -6.44
CA ARG A 84 -5.14 15.79 -6.32
C ARG A 84 -6.61 16.16 -6.20
N SER A 85 -7.48 15.42 -6.91
CA SER A 85 -8.92 15.60 -6.79
C SER A 85 -9.44 15.06 -5.47
N ALA A 86 -10.48 15.71 -4.93
CA ALA A 86 -11.16 15.30 -3.71
C ALA A 86 -12.24 14.21 -3.95
N ASP A 87 -12.09 13.35 -4.97
CA ASP A 87 -13.05 12.27 -5.22
C ASP A 87 -12.97 11.21 -4.14
N THR A 88 -13.94 11.23 -3.22
CA THR A 88 -14.08 10.27 -2.12
C THR A 88 -14.90 9.03 -2.48
N SER A 89 -15.45 8.95 -3.70
CA SER A 89 -16.31 7.83 -4.13
C SER A 89 -15.67 6.45 -3.92
N PRO A 90 -14.36 6.22 -4.13
CA PRO A 90 -13.75 4.93 -3.86
C PRO A 90 -13.84 4.49 -2.40
N HIS A 91 -13.97 5.41 -1.45
CA HIS A 91 -13.99 5.13 0.00
C HIS A 91 -15.39 4.78 0.55
N MET A 92 -16.43 4.78 -0.30
CA MET A 92 -17.83 4.56 0.10
C MET A 92 -18.09 3.27 0.89
N ASN A 93 -17.25 2.28 0.78
CA ASN A 93 -17.42 0.98 1.45
C ASN A 93 -16.32 0.67 2.48
N ASN A 94 -15.50 1.64 2.88
CA ASN A 94 -14.36 1.41 3.75
C ASN A 94 -14.76 0.68 5.04
N GLU A 95 -15.78 1.15 5.74
CA GLU A 95 -16.24 0.54 6.99
C GLU A 95 -16.70 -0.91 6.80
N VAL A 96 -17.41 -1.18 5.71
CA VAL A 96 -17.87 -2.53 5.38
C VAL A 96 -16.65 -3.44 5.09
N ILE A 97 -15.71 -2.95 4.31
CA ILE A 97 -14.51 -3.72 3.95
C ILE A 97 -13.66 -3.97 5.19
N LYS A 98 -13.43 -2.98 6.05
CA LYS A 98 -12.71 -3.13 7.32
C LYS A 98 -13.35 -4.19 8.22
N LYS A 99 -14.69 -4.18 8.33
CA LYS A 99 -15.43 -5.20 9.07
C LYS A 99 -15.15 -6.60 8.51
N PHE A 100 -15.25 -6.81 7.20
CA PHE A 100 -14.94 -8.10 6.59
C PHE A 100 -13.49 -8.53 6.84
N LEU A 101 -12.54 -7.62 6.71
CA LEU A 101 -11.11 -7.90 6.94
C LEU A 101 -10.84 -8.31 8.38
N SER A 102 -11.46 -7.65 9.37
CA SER A 102 -11.30 -8.01 10.78
C SER A 102 -11.85 -9.41 11.08
N LEU A 103 -12.98 -9.78 10.47
CA LEU A 103 -13.56 -11.13 10.60
C LEU A 103 -12.64 -12.22 9.99
N LEU A 104 -11.75 -11.86 9.07
CA LEU A 104 -10.75 -12.75 8.45
C LEU A 104 -9.38 -12.72 9.14
N ASN A 105 -9.26 -12.14 10.34
CA ASN A 105 -8.00 -11.99 11.07
C ASN A 105 -6.95 -11.12 10.34
N ILE A 106 -7.40 -10.12 9.60
CA ILE A 106 -6.52 -9.15 8.95
C ILE A 106 -6.45 -7.88 9.80
N VAL A 107 -5.23 -7.51 10.18
CA VAL A 107 -4.98 -6.32 10.99
C VAL A 107 -5.09 -5.08 10.12
N SER A 108 -5.83 -4.08 10.59
CA SER A 108 -5.90 -2.76 9.97
C SER A 108 -5.06 -1.77 10.77
N ILE A 109 -4.22 -0.97 10.07
CA ILE A 109 -3.40 0.08 10.68
C ILE A 109 -3.73 1.40 10.01
N PHE A 110 -3.86 2.44 10.82
CA PHE A 110 -4.25 3.78 10.41
C PHE A 110 -3.17 4.77 10.77
N PRO A 111 -2.87 5.73 9.88
CA PRO A 111 -1.96 6.82 10.20
C PRO A 111 -2.57 7.76 11.24
N ARG A 112 -1.70 8.47 11.94
CA ARG A 112 -2.07 9.58 12.78
C ARG A 112 -1.54 10.88 12.17
N GLN A 113 -0.24 11.07 12.13
CA GLN A 113 0.42 12.26 11.61
C GLN A 113 1.11 12.02 10.26
N LEU A 114 1.60 10.81 10.04
CA LEU A 114 2.30 10.40 8.83
C LEU A 114 1.34 9.91 7.74
N GLU A 115 1.85 9.54 6.59
CA GLU A 115 1.10 8.91 5.52
C GLU A 115 1.13 7.38 5.64
N ALA A 116 0.20 6.69 4.97
CA ALA A 116 0.18 5.23 4.91
C ALA A 116 1.51 4.63 4.43
N ASP A 117 2.18 5.31 3.50
CA ASP A 117 3.45 4.86 2.94
C ASP A 117 4.57 4.80 3.98
N ASP A 118 4.60 5.75 4.92
CA ASP A 118 5.56 5.76 6.03
C ASP A 118 5.28 4.60 7.00
N ILE A 119 4.00 4.26 7.20
CA ILE A 119 3.62 3.08 8.01
C ILE A 119 4.08 1.79 7.33
N VAL A 120 3.89 1.66 6.02
CA VAL A 120 4.40 0.49 5.27
C VAL A 120 5.90 0.35 5.45
N SER A 121 6.64 1.46 5.38
CA SER A 121 8.10 1.47 5.62
C SER A 121 8.45 1.08 7.06
N PHE A 122 7.76 1.64 8.05
CA PHE A 122 7.90 1.24 9.45
C PHE A 122 7.68 -0.27 9.64
N LEU A 123 6.61 -0.83 9.07
CA LEU A 123 6.31 -2.26 9.14
C LEU A 123 7.41 -3.11 8.50
N CYS A 124 8.00 -2.65 7.39
CA CYS A 124 9.11 -3.34 6.75
C CYS A 124 10.35 -3.39 7.64
N SER A 125 10.60 -2.37 8.45
CA SER A 125 11.73 -2.33 9.39
C SER A 125 11.46 -3.05 10.71
N GLU A 126 10.24 -2.96 11.23
CA GLU A 126 9.85 -3.51 12.54
C GLU A 126 9.65 -5.03 12.52
N LEU A 127 9.07 -5.55 11.43
CA LEU A 127 8.68 -6.95 11.37
C LEU A 127 9.81 -7.85 10.90
N SER A 128 10.04 -8.93 11.60
CA SER A 128 11.01 -9.97 11.21
C SER A 128 10.51 -10.84 10.06
N GLY A 129 11.44 -11.46 9.32
CA GLY A 129 11.16 -12.37 8.21
C GLY A 129 10.81 -11.66 6.90
N SER A 130 10.32 -12.41 5.93
CA SER A 130 10.01 -11.86 4.61
C SER A 130 8.71 -11.06 4.59
N LYS A 131 8.70 -9.96 3.86
CA LYS A 131 7.55 -9.09 3.65
C LYS A 131 7.20 -8.98 2.18
N VAL A 132 5.90 -8.95 1.87
CA VAL A 132 5.40 -8.66 0.54
C VAL A 132 4.47 -7.46 0.63
N ILE A 133 4.88 -6.35 0.03
CA ILE A 133 4.05 -5.16 -0.15
C ILE A 133 3.18 -5.35 -1.39
N VAL A 134 1.89 -5.12 -1.30
CA VAL A 134 0.96 -5.17 -2.42
C VAL A 134 0.51 -3.76 -2.77
N SER A 135 1.10 -3.18 -3.81
CA SER A 135 0.72 -1.86 -4.34
C SER A 135 1.18 -1.69 -5.79
N VAL A 136 0.56 -0.77 -6.53
CA VAL A 136 1.07 -0.28 -7.82
C VAL A 136 1.96 0.94 -7.65
N ASP A 137 2.02 1.50 -6.45
CA ASP A 137 2.84 2.67 -6.16
C ASP A 137 4.32 2.32 -6.25
N LYS A 138 5.02 3.09 -7.08
CA LYS A 138 6.45 2.90 -7.29
C LYS A 138 7.29 3.44 -6.14
N ASP A 139 6.73 4.25 -5.26
CA ASP A 139 7.45 4.79 -4.12
C ASP A 139 7.94 3.70 -3.18
N PHE A 140 7.20 2.58 -3.11
CA PHE A 140 7.64 1.39 -2.39
C PHE A 140 8.84 0.65 -3.01
N LEU A 141 9.27 1.00 -4.23
CA LEU A 141 10.52 0.45 -4.79
C LEU A 141 11.74 0.75 -3.93
N GLN A 142 11.73 1.87 -3.20
CA GLN A 142 12.81 2.21 -2.27
C GLN A 142 12.94 1.25 -1.07
N LEU A 143 11.90 0.44 -0.80
CA LEU A 143 11.87 -0.51 0.30
C LEU A 143 12.28 -1.93 -0.11
N VAL A 144 12.45 -2.17 -1.41
CA VAL A 144 12.80 -3.51 -1.93
C VAL A 144 14.20 -3.90 -1.48
N ASP A 145 14.29 -5.03 -0.77
CA ASP A 145 15.55 -5.63 -0.35
C ASP A 145 15.45 -7.16 -0.32
N LYS A 146 16.44 -7.85 0.30
CA LYS A 146 16.46 -9.32 0.41
C LYS A 146 15.24 -9.90 1.13
N ASP A 147 14.62 -9.12 2.02
CA ASP A 147 13.49 -9.53 2.86
C ASP A 147 12.16 -8.87 2.43
N VAL A 148 12.21 -7.86 1.57
CA VAL A 148 11.04 -7.08 1.11
C VAL A 148 10.85 -7.20 -0.39
N THR A 149 9.70 -7.72 -0.79
CA THR A 149 9.24 -7.80 -2.19
C THR A 149 8.09 -6.82 -2.40
N LEU A 150 8.09 -6.07 -3.49
CA LEU A 150 6.93 -5.29 -3.93
C LEU A 150 6.19 -6.05 -5.03
N PHE A 151 4.95 -6.42 -4.79
CA PHE A 151 4.06 -7.03 -5.79
C PHE A 151 3.20 -5.97 -6.47
N ASN A 152 3.33 -5.87 -7.78
CA ASN A 152 2.44 -5.04 -8.61
C ASN A 152 1.24 -5.87 -9.08
N PRO A 153 0.03 -5.63 -8.55
CA PRO A 153 -1.14 -6.46 -8.86
C PRO A 153 -1.72 -6.22 -10.26
N ILE A 154 -1.36 -5.13 -10.95
CA ILE A 154 -1.80 -4.87 -12.33
C ILE A 154 -0.92 -5.66 -13.29
N LYS A 155 0.40 -5.58 -13.14
CA LYS A 155 1.36 -6.31 -13.95
C LYS A 155 1.46 -7.79 -13.56
N LYS A 156 1.01 -8.13 -12.34
CA LYS A 156 1.17 -9.45 -11.70
C LYS A 156 2.65 -9.86 -11.53
N GLU A 157 3.50 -8.89 -11.27
CA GLU A 157 4.95 -9.04 -11.15
C GLU A 157 5.41 -8.76 -9.73
N ASP A 158 6.38 -9.56 -9.27
CA ASP A 158 7.11 -9.35 -8.04
C ASP A 158 8.39 -8.56 -8.35
N TYR A 159 8.58 -7.42 -7.69
CA TYR A 159 9.80 -6.62 -7.77
C TYR A 159 10.70 -6.98 -6.60
N THR A 160 11.88 -7.45 -6.91
CA THR A 160 12.88 -7.99 -5.98
C THR A 160 14.25 -7.43 -6.34
N PRO A 161 15.28 -7.56 -5.48
CA PRO A 161 16.63 -7.17 -5.87
C PRO A 161 17.14 -7.84 -7.16
N ALA A 162 16.69 -9.07 -7.43
CA ALA A 162 17.14 -9.83 -8.60
C ALA A 162 16.70 -9.25 -9.94
N ASN A 163 15.51 -8.61 -10.01
CA ASN A 163 14.99 -7.99 -11.22
C ASN A 163 14.89 -6.46 -11.15
N PHE A 164 15.49 -5.85 -10.11
CA PHE A 164 15.36 -4.41 -9.85
C PHE A 164 15.87 -3.55 -11.01
N VAL A 165 17.02 -3.91 -11.56
CA VAL A 165 17.62 -3.20 -12.70
C VAL A 165 16.73 -3.29 -13.95
N GLU A 166 16.17 -4.46 -14.22
CA GLU A 166 15.26 -4.67 -15.35
C GLU A 166 14.00 -3.80 -15.25
N VAL A 167 13.42 -3.76 -14.04
CA VAL A 167 12.16 -3.04 -13.79
C VAL A 167 12.33 -1.54 -13.75
N THR A 168 13.44 -1.04 -13.16
CA THR A 168 13.62 0.38 -12.85
C THR A 168 14.64 1.07 -13.76
N GLY A 169 15.55 0.30 -14.38
CA GLY A 169 16.73 0.84 -15.06
C GLY A 169 17.79 1.39 -14.11
N MET A 170 17.66 1.18 -12.79
CA MET A 170 18.57 1.68 -11.77
C MET A 170 19.25 0.52 -11.05
N PRO A 171 20.54 0.68 -10.64
CA PRO A 171 21.30 -0.41 -10.02
C PRO A 171 20.76 -0.85 -8.65
N ASP A 172 20.18 0.07 -7.90
CA ASP A 172 19.71 -0.17 -6.54
C ASP A 172 18.61 0.83 -6.13
N THR A 173 17.99 0.57 -4.97
CA THR A 173 16.88 1.35 -4.42
C THR A 173 17.30 2.77 -4.03
N ARG A 174 18.54 2.97 -3.56
CA ARG A 174 19.06 4.29 -3.21
C ARG A 174 19.21 5.15 -4.46
N THR A 175 19.83 4.62 -5.49
CA THR A 175 19.98 5.30 -6.78
C THR A 175 18.63 5.63 -7.40
N TRP A 176 17.65 4.74 -7.26
CA TRP A 176 16.28 4.98 -7.73
C TRP A 176 15.65 6.18 -7.01
N LEU A 177 15.76 6.24 -5.68
CA LEU A 177 15.26 7.36 -4.88
C LEU A 177 15.99 8.66 -5.22
N ASP A 178 17.31 8.62 -5.35
CA ASP A 178 18.11 9.78 -5.70
C ASP A 178 17.70 10.35 -7.08
N VAL A 179 17.46 9.49 -8.06
CA VAL A 179 16.95 9.91 -9.38
C VAL A 179 15.55 10.52 -9.28
N LYS A 180 14.68 9.97 -8.43
CA LYS A 180 13.37 10.56 -8.15
C LYS A 180 13.52 11.96 -7.53
N CYS A 181 14.45 12.15 -6.60
CA CYS A 181 14.73 13.47 -6.00
C CYS A 181 15.20 14.50 -7.04
N LEU A 182 16.02 14.08 -8.02
CA LEU A 182 16.49 14.95 -9.09
C LEU A 182 15.37 15.33 -10.08
N THR A 183 14.48 14.39 -10.40
CA THR A 183 13.45 14.56 -11.43
C THR A 183 12.14 15.12 -10.90
N GLY A 184 11.89 15.03 -9.59
CA GLY A 184 10.62 15.37 -8.97
C GLY A 184 9.51 14.35 -9.28
N ASP A 185 8.31 14.66 -8.83
CA ASP A 185 7.11 13.87 -9.08
C ASP A 185 5.91 14.77 -9.39
N LYS A 186 5.42 14.67 -10.63
CA LYS A 186 4.26 15.47 -11.09
C LYS A 186 2.96 15.03 -10.42
N SER A 187 2.84 13.75 -10.02
CA SER A 187 1.64 13.25 -9.37
C SER A 187 1.48 13.82 -7.96
N ASP A 188 2.60 14.11 -7.30
CA ASP A 188 2.64 14.73 -5.97
C ASP A 188 2.85 16.25 -6.01
N ASN A 189 2.84 16.82 -7.22
CA ASN A 189 3.10 18.25 -7.43
C ASN A 189 4.46 18.72 -6.89
N VAL A 190 5.46 17.86 -6.92
CA VAL A 190 6.82 18.16 -6.45
C VAL A 190 7.74 18.38 -7.64
N PRO A 191 8.25 19.61 -7.86
CA PRO A 191 9.14 19.88 -8.97
C PRO A 191 10.53 19.30 -8.74
N GLY A 192 11.11 18.76 -9.80
CA GLY A 192 12.51 18.38 -9.84
C GLY A 192 13.45 19.54 -10.18
N ILE A 193 14.72 19.23 -10.36
CA ILE A 193 15.73 20.19 -10.79
C ILE A 193 15.50 20.51 -12.29
N GLU A 194 15.46 21.80 -12.60
CA GLU A 194 15.20 22.25 -13.96
C GLU A 194 16.25 21.73 -14.96
N LYS A 195 15.81 21.26 -16.11
CA LYS A 195 16.66 20.71 -17.17
C LYS A 195 17.53 19.53 -16.74
N PHE A 196 17.13 18.80 -15.67
CA PHE A 196 17.83 17.60 -15.19
C PHE A 196 17.24 16.33 -15.84
N GLY A 197 17.37 16.25 -17.17
CA GLY A 197 16.86 15.13 -17.95
C GLY A 197 17.83 13.93 -17.97
N LYS A 198 17.45 12.88 -18.71
CA LYS A 198 18.16 11.58 -18.78
C LYS A 198 19.67 11.69 -18.96
N VAL A 199 20.16 12.61 -19.81
CA VAL A 199 21.59 12.79 -20.07
C VAL A 199 22.33 13.32 -18.83
N LYS A 200 21.74 14.32 -18.14
CA LYS A 200 22.34 14.85 -16.90
C LYS A 200 22.32 13.81 -15.78
N ILE A 201 21.25 13.04 -15.66
CA ILE A 201 21.14 11.92 -14.70
C ILE A 201 22.29 10.93 -14.92
N GLN A 202 22.52 10.50 -16.16
CA GLN A 202 23.61 9.57 -16.48
C GLN A 202 25.00 10.15 -16.14
N LYS A 203 25.22 11.43 -16.42
CA LYS A 203 26.47 12.10 -16.04
C LYS A 203 26.64 12.19 -14.52
N TRP A 204 25.56 12.51 -13.81
CA TRP A 204 25.57 12.60 -12.37
C TRP A 204 25.86 11.22 -11.72
N LEU A 205 25.21 10.17 -12.22
CA LEU A 205 25.44 8.78 -11.76
C LEU A 205 26.89 8.30 -11.99
N ARG A 206 27.59 8.87 -13.00
CA ARG A 206 29.01 8.60 -13.27
C ARG A 206 29.98 9.55 -12.55
N ASN A 207 29.44 10.43 -11.68
CA ASN A 207 30.21 11.49 -11.01
C ASN A 207 30.92 12.47 -11.99
N GLU A 208 30.38 12.63 -13.22
CA GLU A 208 30.90 13.56 -14.23
C GLU A 208 30.42 15.00 -13.99
N ILE A 209 29.37 15.19 -13.22
CA ILE A 209 28.83 16.50 -12.82
C ILE A 209 28.49 16.50 -11.34
N VAL A 210 28.58 17.69 -10.72
CA VAL A 210 28.20 17.93 -9.31
C VAL A 210 27.02 18.90 -9.30
N LEU A 211 26.14 18.75 -8.34
CA LEU A 211 25.02 19.68 -8.14
C LEU A 211 25.55 21.03 -7.64
N THR A 212 25.00 22.12 -8.17
CA THR A 212 25.18 23.46 -7.61
C THR A 212 24.48 23.54 -6.25
N ASP A 213 24.74 24.59 -5.47
CA ASP A 213 24.10 24.76 -4.16
C ASP A 213 22.58 24.83 -4.29
N GLN A 214 22.03 25.55 -5.26
CA GLN A 214 20.60 25.62 -5.54
C GLN A 214 20.01 24.26 -5.97
N GLU A 215 20.69 23.52 -6.83
CA GLU A 215 20.27 22.17 -7.23
C GLU A 215 20.30 21.21 -6.03
N ARG A 216 21.26 21.36 -5.14
CA ARG A 216 21.38 20.58 -3.90
C ARG A 216 20.23 20.87 -2.93
N GLU A 217 19.84 22.13 -2.75
CA GLU A 217 18.68 22.50 -1.93
C GLU A 217 17.39 21.83 -2.43
N ILE A 218 17.16 21.84 -3.75
CA ILE A 218 15.99 21.16 -4.36
C ILE A 218 16.08 19.66 -4.12
N PHE A 219 17.25 19.06 -4.32
CA PHE A 219 17.47 17.62 -4.10
C PHE A 219 17.17 17.22 -2.65
N GLU A 220 17.70 17.95 -1.66
CA GLU A 220 17.51 17.65 -0.24
C GLU A 220 16.05 17.87 0.21
N ARG A 221 15.38 18.93 -0.30
CA ARG A 221 13.95 19.10 -0.09
C ARG A 221 13.16 17.90 -0.62
N ASN A 222 13.42 17.50 -1.88
CA ASN A 222 12.73 16.39 -2.50
C ASN A 222 13.02 15.07 -1.77
N ARG A 223 14.24 14.89 -1.27
CA ARG A 223 14.61 13.72 -0.49
C ARG A 223 13.78 13.60 0.80
N LYS A 224 13.57 14.71 1.51
CA LYS A 224 12.70 14.74 2.70
C LYS A 224 11.24 14.39 2.36
N LEU A 225 10.76 14.80 1.18
CA LEU A 225 9.40 14.54 0.74
C LEU A 225 9.18 13.09 0.24
N PHE A 226 10.18 12.50 -0.42
CA PHE A 226 10.05 11.19 -1.06
C PHE A 226 10.56 10.03 -0.21
N SER A 227 11.44 10.27 0.75
CA SER A 227 11.90 9.23 1.67
C SER A 227 10.75 8.74 2.54
N LEU A 228 10.63 7.42 2.67
CA LEU A 228 9.61 6.78 3.50
C LEU A 228 10.14 6.44 4.90
N ASP A 229 11.02 7.27 5.43
CA ASP A 229 11.62 7.11 6.76
C ASP A 229 11.24 8.21 7.76
N ALA A 230 10.21 9.02 7.44
CA ALA A 230 9.74 10.10 8.28
C ALA A 230 9.34 9.63 9.69
N TYR A 231 8.85 8.38 9.83
CA TYR A 231 8.49 7.80 11.12
C TYR A 231 9.65 7.81 12.14
N LYS A 232 10.90 7.75 11.69
CA LYS A 232 12.10 7.79 12.55
C LYS A 232 12.25 9.09 13.34
N ASN A 233 11.58 10.14 12.90
CA ASN A 233 11.58 11.44 13.56
C ASN A 233 10.49 11.58 14.65
N TYR A 234 9.63 10.55 14.80
CA TYR A 234 8.45 10.57 15.64
C TYR A 234 8.33 9.28 16.46
N SER A 235 9.00 9.20 17.60
CA SER A 235 9.00 8.00 18.46
C SER A 235 7.61 7.60 18.97
N ASP A 236 6.72 8.58 19.18
CA ASP A 236 5.34 8.35 19.58
C ASP A 236 4.46 7.78 18.47
N GLU A 237 4.79 8.03 17.20
CA GLU A 237 4.17 7.38 16.05
C GLU A 237 4.53 5.88 15.99
N GLU A 238 5.80 5.54 16.22
CA GLU A 238 6.23 4.13 16.23
C GLU A 238 5.49 3.34 17.32
N GLU A 239 5.38 3.90 18.53
CA GLU A 239 4.63 3.26 19.63
C GLU A 239 3.15 3.12 19.27
N TYR A 240 2.55 4.15 18.69
CA TYR A 240 1.16 4.13 18.24
C TYR A 240 0.90 2.99 17.23
N TYR A 241 1.80 2.79 16.25
CA TYR A 241 1.65 1.71 15.27
C TYR A 241 1.92 0.34 15.87
N ARG A 242 2.88 0.19 16.81
CA ARG A 242 3.08 -1.05 17.56
C ARG A 242 1.83 -1.45 18.35
N ASN A 243 1.17 -0.49 18.95
CA ASN A 243 -0.08 -0.74 19.68
C ASN A 243 -1.19 -1.24 18.75
N GLN A 244 -1.36 -0.65 17.56
CA GLN A 244 -2.30 -1.14 16.57
C GLN A 244 -1.94 -2.56 16.07
N LEU A 245 -0.65 -2.83 15.83
CA LEU A 245 -0.17 -4.15 15.45
C LEU A 245 -0.54 -5.24 16.46
N ASN A 246 -0.54 -4.89 17.74
CA ASN A 246 -0.81 -5.81 18.86
C ASN A 246 -2.30 -5.86 19.22
N THR A 247 -3.15 -5.09 18.59
CA THR A 247 -4.59 -5.15 18.78
C THR A 247 -5.11 -6.52 18.36
N LYS A 248 -5.75 -7.23 19.29
CA LYS A 248 -6.34 -8.53 19.00
C LYS A 248 -7.59 -8.34 18.14
N SER A 249 -7.62 -8.96 16.99
CA SER A 249 -8.86 -9.14 16.23
C SER A 249 -9.64 -10.32 16.81
N GLU A 250 -10.94 -10.27 16.66
CA GLU A 250 -11.84 -11.40 17.00
C GLU A 250 -12.34 -12.01 15.68
N PRO A 251 -11.53 -12.85 15.01
CA PRO A 251 -11.94 -13.43 13.74
C PRO A 251 -13.14 -14.37 13.94
N SER A 252 -14.13 -14.27 13.06
CA SER A 252 -15.33 -15.07 13.13
C SER A 252 -15.78 -15.53 11.76
N TRP A 253 -15.51 -16.79 11.46
CA TRP A 253 -15.97 -17.41 10.21
C TRP A 253 -17.49 -17.39 10.08
N LYS A 254 -18.21 -17.63 11.16
CA LYS A 254 -19.66 -17.59 11.17
C LYS A 254 -20.20 -16.23 10.77
N GLN A 255 -19.73 -15.16 11.42
CA GLN A 255 -20.15 -13.79 11.11
C GLN A 255 -19.71 -13.36 9.70
N PHE A 256 -18.56 -13.82 9.24
CA PHE A 256 -18.11 -13.58 7.86
C PHE A 256 -19.10 -14.14 6.84
N LEU A 257 -19.59 -15.37 7.04
CA LEU A 257 -20.59 -15.98 6.15
C LEU A 257 -21.94 -15.25 6.24
N GLU A 258 -22.41 -14.90 7.44
CA GLU A 258 -23.65 -14.13 7.64
C GLU A 258 -23.60 -12.78 6.90
N GLU A 259 -22.48 -12.07 6.96
CA GLU A 259 -22.28 -10.83 6.20
C GLU A 259 -22.25 -11.07 4.67
N CYS A 260 -21.63 -12.16 4.22
CA CYS A 260 -21.65 -12.55 2.80
C CYS A 260 -23.07 -12.85 2.31
N GLU A 261 -23.87 -13.55 3.10
CA GLU A 261 -25.26 -13.89 2.78
C GLU A 261 -26.13 -12.62 2.72
N SER A 262 -26.01 -11.72 3.71
CA SER A 262 -26.76 -10.47 3.75
C SER A 262 -26.54 -9.59 2.50
N ARG A 263 -25.33 -9.66 1.93
CA ARG A 263 -24.94 -8.91 0.74
C ARG A 263 -25.02 -9.71 -0.55
N LYS A 264 -25.47 -10.96 -0.49
CA LYS A 264 -25.58 -11.86 -1.64
C LYS A 264 -24.23 -12.06 -2.38
N LEU A 265 -23.14 -12.17 -1.63
CA LEU A 265 -21.80 -12.40 -2.19
C LEU A 265 -21.63 -13.88 -2.59
N ASN A 266 -22.47 -14.36 -3.49
CA ASN A 266 -22.59 -15.76 -3.87
C ASN A 266 -21.28 -16.39 -4.36
N TYR A 267 -20.40 -15.62 -5.01
CA TYR A 267 -19.11 -16.14 -5.44
C TYR A 267 -18.24 -16.59 -4.26
N ILE A 268 -18.27 -15.82 -3.15
CA ILE A 268 -17.53 -16.18 -1.93
C ILE A 268 -18.19 -17.39 -1.27
N LEU A 269 -19.52 -17.38 -1.13
CA LEU A 269 -20.29 -18.45 -0.53
C LEU A 269 -20.09 -19.78 -1.26
N ASN A 270 -20.06 -19.77 -2.59
CA ASN A 270 -19.82 -20.97 -3.41
C ASN A 270 -18.40 -21.52 -3.28
N LYS A 271 -17.45 -20.75 -2.75
CA LYS A 271 -16.04 -21.13 -2.53
C LYS A 271 -15.64 -21.08 -1.05
N LYS A 272 -16.62 -21.16 -0.14
CA LYS A 272 -16.42 -20.98 1.30
C LYS A 272 -15.29 -21.83 1.89
N ASP A 273 -15.14 -23.07 1.45
CA ASP A 273 -14.10 -23.98 1.96
C ASP A 273 -12.69 -23.51 1.58
N SER A 274 -12.51 -22.95 0.36
CA SER A 274 -11.24 -22.36 -0.05
C SER A 274 -10.91 -21.11 0.76
N TRP A 275 -11.92 -20.29 1.06
CA TRP A 275 -11.77 -19.11 1.90
C TRP A 275 -11.43 -19.49 3.34
N HIS A 276 -12.16 -20.44 3.92
CA HIS A 276 -11.88 -20.95 5.25
C HIS A 276 -10.45 -21.50 5.35
N SER A 277 -10.03 -22.29 4.37
CA SER A 277 -8.68 -22.82 4.32
C SER A 277 -7.61 -21.72 4.29
N ALA A 278 -7.81 -20.69 3.46
CA ALA A 278 -6.83 -19.62 3.28
C ALA A 278 -6.64 -18.75 4.55
N PHE A 279 -7.71 -18.47 5.30
CA PHE A 279 -7.65 -17.52 6.41
C PHE A 279 -7.64 -18.17 7.81
N PHE A 280 -8.16 -19.37 7.96
CA PHE A 280 -8.32 -20.01 9.27
C PHE A 280 -7.47 -21.28 9.47
N LEU A 281 -7.30 -22.11 8.44
CA LEU A 281 -6.52 -23.34 8.59
C LEU A 281 -5.01 -23.11 8.47
N GLN A 282 -4.56 -22.24 7.58
CA GLN A 282 -3.13 -21.96 7.43
C GLN A 282 -2.52 -21.34 8.70
N ASN A 283 -3.23 -20.44 9.36
CA ASN A 283 -2.79 -19.83 10.62
C ASN A 283 -2.71 -20.87 11.76
N LYS A 284 -3.62 -21.86 11.81
CA LYS A 284 -3.64 -22.90 12.83
C LYS A 284 -2.50 -23.92 12.69
N LEU A 285 -2.16 -24.27 11.46
CA LEU A 285 -1.02 -25.16 11.20
C LEU A 285 0.31 -24.50 11.56
N GLN A 286 0.48 -23.20 11.29
CA GLN A 286 1.71 -22.47 11.60
C GLN A 286 1.91 -22.24 13.09
N SER A 287 0.84 -22.05 13.87
CA SER A 287 0.92 -21.93 15.34
C SER A 287 1.26 -23.25 16.05
N LEU A 288 1.15 -24.40 15.36
CA LEU A 288 1.54 -25.70 15.89
C LEU A 288 3.04 -26.03 15.66
N PHE A 289 3.71 -25.27 14.78
CA PHE A 289 5.12 -25.45 14.42
C PHE A 289 6.00 -24.26 14.79
N SER A 290 5.46 -23.25 15.45
CA SER A 290 6.18 -22.08 16.02
C SER A 290 6.36 -22.25 17.54
#